data_d9cca550617d637093b01cf68d98d361
#
_entry.id   d9cca550617d637093b01cf68d98d361
#
_cell.length_a   1.000
_cell.length_b   1.000
_cell.length_c   1.000
_cell.angle_alpha   90.00
_cell.angle_beta   90.00
_cell.angle_gamma   90.00
#
_symmetry.space_group_name_H-M   'P 1'
#
loop_
_entity.id
_entity.type
_entity.pdbx_description
1 polymer ?
#
loop_
_entity_poly.entity_id
_entity_poly.type
_entity_poly.pdbx_seq_one_letter_code
_entity_poly.pdbx_strand_id
1 'polypeptide(L)'
;MRLQVFLARAGVASRRKAEALIQQGFVRVNGEVARLGQKVGPQDLVEVAGQRVALPERVVLALHKPKGYTTTRFDPHAAKTVYELLPDIPGLHPVGRLDRDSEGLLLLTNDGELTFRLTHPRYGVVKVYRVWTERGTLPEAVCRRLLKGVLLEDGPAQALACRPAPGGALLTLGEGRKREVRRMLKAVGYPVRRLLRVQVGPIRLGDLPPGTWRRLSPEEEKALLRQVGLE
;
A
#
# COMPACT_ATOMS: atom_id res chain seq x y z
N MET A 1 8.98 18.63 5.17
CA MET A 1 7.65 18.04 5.55
C MET A 1 6.98 18.89 6.61
N ARG A 2 5.68 18.76 6.85
CA ARG A 2 5.00 19.46 7.94
C ARG A 2 5.44 18.87 9.29
N LEU A 3 5.59 19.72 10.30
CA LEU A 3 6.10 19.31 11.63
C LEU A 3 5.24 18.23 12.29
N GLN A 4 3.88 18.33 12.22
CA GLN A 4 3.03 17.30 12.78
C GLN A 4 3.20 15.94 12.09
N VAL A 5 3.52 15.94 10.80
CA VAL A 5 3.82 14.72 10.04
C VAL A 5 5.16 14.14 10.49
N PHE A 6 6.16 14.99 10.70
CA PHE A 6 7.45 14.60 11.26
C PHE A 6 7.29 13.92 12.62
N LEU A 7 6.51 14.53 13.51
CA LEU A 7 6.30 13.99 14.86
C LEU A 7 5.53 12.66 14.84
N ALA A 8 4.54 12.54 13.96
CA ALA A 8 3.80 11.29 13.80
C ALA A 8 4.70 10.18 13.25
N ARG A 9 5.51 10.49 12.25
CA ARG A 9 6.45 9.55 11.66
C ARG A 9 7.54 9.13 12.64
N ALA A 10 7.96 10.03 13.49
CA ALA A 10 8.94 9.76 14.57
C ALA A 10 8.35 8.93 15.74
N GLY A 11 7.04 8.65 15.71
CA GLY A 11 6.39 7.86 16.74
C GLY A 11 6.03 8.62 18.00
N VAL A 12 6.13 9.95 17.99
CA VAL A 12 5.84 10.80 19.16
C VAL A 12 4.34 10.80 19.49
N ALA A 13 3.49 10.98 18.46
CA ALA A 13 2.04 11.06 18.59
C ALA A 13 1.36 10.90 17.23
N SER A 14 0.04 10.74 17.21
CA SER A 14 -0.73 10.87 15.98
C SER A 14 -0.63 12.30 15.43
N ARG A 15 -0.94 12.52 14.14
CA ARG A 15 -0.90 13.88 13.56
C ARG A 15 -1.72 14.90 14.36
N ARG A 16 -2.93 14.52 14.77
CA ARG A 16 -3.83 15.38 15.56
C ARG A 16 -3.26 15.68 16.95
N LYS A 17 -2.73 14.66 17.63
CA LYS A 17 -2.07 14.84 18.94
C LYS A 17 -0.78 15.65 18.81
N ALA A 18 -0.04 15.47 17.73
CA ALA A 18 1.15 16.24 17.44
C ALA A 18 0.82 17.74 17.26
N GLU A 19 -0.25 18.06 16.55
CA GLU A 19 -0.73 19.45 16.44
C GLU A 19 -1.05 20.05 17.82
N ALA A 20 -1.69 19.30 18.70
CA ALA A 20 -1.95 19.73 20.07
C ALA A 20 -0.65 20.01 20.86
N LEU A 21 0.36 19.15 20.73
CA LEU A 21 1.67 19.36 21.36
C LEU A 21 2.36 20.64 20.85
N ILE A 22 2.25 20.91 19.55
CA ILE A 22 2.78 22.16 18.96
C ILE A 22 2.07 23.37 19.54
N GLN A 23 0.73 23.35 19.58
CA GLN A 23 -0.07 24.45 20.13
C GLN A 23 0.21 24.73 21.59
N GLN A 24 0.50 23.68 22.36
CA GLN A 24 0.78 23.78 23.80
C GLN A 24 2.23 24.23 24.10
N GLY A 25 3.07 24.42 23.07
CA GLY A 25 4.42 24.90 23.23
C GLY A 25 5.44 23.83 23.63
N PHE A 26 5.10 22.55 23.54
CA PHE A 26 6.01 21.46 23.90
C PHE A 26 7.06 21.14 22.83
N VAL A 27 6.90 21.69 21.63
CA VAL A 27 7.77 21.38 20.49
C VAL A 27 8.67 22.57 20.16
N ARG A 28 9.95 22.32 20.01
CA ARG A 28 10.94 23.32 19.56
C ARG A 28 11.60 22.85 18.28
N VAL A 29 11.87 23.81 17.40
CA VAL A 29 12.64 23.59 16.17
C VAL A 29 13.83 24.54 16.21
N ASN A 30 15.02 24.00 16.15
CA ASN A 30 16.26 24.78 16.25
C ASN A 30 16.31 25.69 17.49
N GLY A 31 15.80 25.20 18.62
CA GLY A 31 15.77 25.91 19.89
C GLY A 31 14.62 26.90 20.09
N GLU A 32 13.82 27.15 19.07
CA GLU A 32 12.67 28.06 19.13
C GLU A 32 11.34 27.31 19.22
N VAL A 33 10.39 27.86 19.96
CA VAL A 33 9.05 27.26 20.08
C VAL A 33 8.39 27.20 18.70
N ALA A 34 7.96 26.00 18.33
CA ALA A 34 7.36 25.76 17.04
C ALA A 34 5.95 26.35 16.90
N ARG A 35 5.56 26.62 15.65
CA ARG A 35 4.22 27.11 15.29
C ARG A 35 3.45 26.08 14.50
N LEU A 36 2.13 26.14 14.59
CA LEU A 36 1.26 25.35 13.73
C LEU A 36 1.52 25.65 12.25
N GLY A 37 1.55 24.62 11.43
CA GLY A 37 1.81 24.77 10.01
C GLY A 37 3.28 24.87 9.62
N GLN A 38 4.18 24.91 10.61
CA GLN A 38 5.64 24.96 10.37
C GLN A 38 6.09 23.72 9.61
N LYS A 39 7.04 23.92 8.70
CA LYS A 39 7.71 22.85 7.97
C LYS A 39 9.12 22.65 8.51
N VAL A 40 9.59 21.41 8.45
CA VAL A 40 10.96 21.05 8.84
C VAL A 40 11.65 20.29 7.71
N GLY A 41 12.96 20.47 7.62
CA GLY A 41 13.84 19.79 6.68
C GLY A 41 14.82 18.85 7.37
N PRO A 42 15.69 18.17 6.58
CA PRO A 42 16.63 17.18 7.12
C PRO A 42 17.64 17.74 8.13
N GLN A 43 17.91 19.05 8.09
CA GLN A 43 18.90 19.69 8.97
C GLN A 43 18.31 20.35 10.20
N ASP A 44 16.99 20.37 10.31
CA ASP A 44 16.32 20.99 11.44
C ASP A 44 16.36 20.06 12.66
N LEU A 45 16.67 20.66 13.83
CA LEU A 45 16.67 19.97 15.11
C LEU A 45 15.30 20.12 15.76
N VAL A 46 14.60 19.00 15.92
CA VAL A 46 13.29 18.96 16.55
C VAL A 46 13.40 18.38 17.96
N GLU A 47 12.83 19.08 18.92
CA GLU A 47 12.76 18.65 20.31
C GLU A 47 11.32 18.65 20.80
N VAL A 48 10.98 17.65 21.61
CA VAL A 48 9.68 17.54 22.27
C VAL A 48 9.92 17.35 23.76
N ALA A 49 9.38 18.26 24.56
CA ALA A 49 9.58 18.26 26.02
C ALA A 49 11.06 18.15 26.40
N GLY A 50 11.93 18.86 25.69
CA GLY A 50 13.38 18.90 25.93
C GLY A 50 14.16 17.71 25.36
N GLN A 51 13.50 16.74 24.74
CA GLN A 51 14.18 15.59 24.15
C GLN A 51 14.25 15.69 22.63
N ARG A 52 15.43 15.43 22.09
CA ARG A 52 15.64 15.41 20.65
C ARG A 52 14.87 14.27 19.99
N VAL A 53 14.18 14.58 18.90
CA VAL A 53 13.41 13.65 18.10
C VAL A 53 14.00 13.57 16.70
N ALA A 54 14.30 12.37 16.23
CA ALA A 54 14.80 12.13 14.89
C ALA A 54 13.82 11.23 14.11
N LEU A 55 13.80 11.38 12.79
CA LEU A 55 13.05 10.46 11.94
C LEU A 55 13.71 9.08 11.95
N PRO A 56 12.93 8.00 12.10
CA PRO A 56 13.45 6.68 11.89
C PRO A 56 13.86 6.49 10.42
N GLU A 57 14.79 5.57 10.18
CA GLU A 57 15.14 5.15 8.83
C GLU A 57 13.88 4.64 8.11
N ARG A 58 13.73 5.01 6.82
CA ARG A 58 12.65 4.47 6.00
C ARG A 58 12.85 2.97 5.81
N VAL A 59 11.80 2.21 6.08
CA VAL A 59 11.76 0.77 5.84
C VAL A 59 10.62 0.49 4.87
N VAL A 60 10.88 -0.32 3.85
CA VAL A 60 9.85 -0.83 2.96
C VAL A 60 9.97 -2.35 2.90
N LEU A 61 8.88 -3.03 3.24
CA LEU A 61 8.80 -4.48 3.24
C LEU A 61 7.84 -4.97 2.16
N ALA A 62 8.15 -6.12 1.60
CA ALA A 62 7.26 -6.90 0.75
C ALA A 62 6.80 -8.12 1.53
N LEU A 63 5.50 -8.26 1.72
CA LEU A 63 4.88 -9.42 2.36
C LEU A 63 4.13 -10.22 1.30
N HIS A 64 4.25 -11.54 1.32
CA HIS A 64 3.33 -12.41 0.62
C HIS A 64 2.16 -12.73 1.55
N LYS A 65 1.10 -11.94 1.45
CA LYS A 65 -0.08 -12.12 2.27
C LYS A 65 -0.82 -13.41 1.87
N PRO A 66 -1.00 -14.35 2.79
CA PRO A 66 -1.84 -15.53 2.52
C PRO A 66 -3.32 -15.16 2.58
N LYS A 67 -4.14 -16.04 2.04
CA LYS A 67 -5.59 -15.98 2.23
C LYS A 67 -5.93 -16.14 3.72
N GLY A 68 -6.97 -15.44 4.18
CA GLY A 68 -7.46 -15.54 5.56
C GLY A 68 -6.97 -14.45 6.50
N TYR A 69 -5.99 -13.65 6.08
CA TYR A 69 -5.46 -12.53 6.87
C TYR A 69 -6.06 -11.21 6.40
N THR A 70 -6.48 -10.37 7.33
CA THR A 70 -6.96 -9.01 7.03
C THR A 70 -5.82 -8.01 7.06
N THR A 71 -5.98 -6.91 6.29
CA THR A 71 -4.97 -5.84 6.15
C THR A 71 -5.20 -4.71 7.16
N THR A 72 -5.69 -5.00 8.35
CA THR A 72 -5.98 -4.02 9.39
C THR A 72 -5.31 -4.42 10.71
N ARG A 73 -5.02 -3.44 11.57
CA ARG A 73 -4.47 -3.72 12.90
C ARG A 73 -5.46 -4.45 13.79
N PHE A 74 -6.72 -4.10 13.65
CA PHE A 74 -7.77 -4.66 14.49
C PHE A 74 -9.00 -4.94 13.64
N ASP A 75 -9.44 -6.17 13.71
CA ASP A 75 -10.70 -6.60 13.14
C ASP A 75 -11.41 -7.46 14.16
N PRO A 76 -12.52 -7.00 14.77
CA PRO A 76 -13.25 -7.76 15.79
C PRO A 76 -13.85 -9.05 15.24
N HIS A 77 -13.97 -9.18 13.91
CA HIS A 77 -14.52 -10.34 13.24
C HIS A 77 -13.47 -11.25 12.60
N ALA A 78 -12.20 -10.82 12.61
CA ALA A 78 -11.11 -11.58 12.01
C ALA A 78 -10.21 -12.19 13.07
N ALA A 79 -9.98 -13.48 12.94
CA ALA A 79 -9.07 -14.20 13.82
C ALA A 79 -7.60 -13.85 13.56
N LYS A 80 -7.27 -13.33 12.36
CA LYS A 80 -5.88 -13.11 11.91
C LYS A 80 -5.72 -11.80 11.14
N THR A 81 -4.69 -11.04 11.48
CA THR A 81 -4.29 -9.85 10.75
C THR A 81 -2.87 -10.01 10.22
N VAL A 82 -2.51 -9.22 9.19
CA VAL A 82 -1.17 -9.25 8.60
C VAL A 82 -0.07 -8.92 9.61
N TYR A 83 -0.39 -8.19 10.68
CA TYR A 83 0.58 -7.83 11.71
C TYR A 83 1.14 -9.02 12.47
N GLU A 84 0.43 -10.14 12.51
CA GLU A 84 0.93 -11.40 13.10
C GLU A 84 2.11 -12.00 12.31
N LEU A 85 2.22 -11.63 11.03
CA LEU A 85 3.27 -12.11 10.13
C LEU A 85 4.47 -11.17 10.05
N LEU A 86 4.37 -9.98 10.63
CA LEU A 86 5.32 -8.88 10.43
C LEU A 86 6.22 -8.67 11.64
N PRO A 87 7.43 -8.11 11.42
CA PRO A 87 8.28 -7.70 12.53
C PRO A 87 7.70 -6.48 13.24
N ASP A 88 8.08 -6.31 14.50
CA ASP A 88 7.70 -5.14 15.30
C ASP A 88 8.59 -3.95 14.93
N ILE A 89 8.15 -3.19 13.94
CA ILE A 89 8.81 -1.97 13.50
C ILE A 89 7.88 -0.79 13.80
N PRO A 90 8.32 0.20 14.58
CA PRO A 90 7.49 1.36 14.91
C PRO A 90 6.96 2.06 13.65
N GLY A 91 5.65 2.31 13.61
CA GLY A 91 5.01 3.01 12.51
C GLY A 91 4.78 2.18 11.24
N LEU A 92 5.17 0.92 11.24
CA LEU A 92 4.96 0.04 10.08
C LEU A 92 3.47 -0.12 9.79
N HIS A 93 3.07 0.12 8.54
CA HIS A 93 1.67 0.02 8.11
C HIS A 93 1.58 -0.46 6.67
N PRO A 94 0.46 -1.09 6.29
CA PRO A 94 0.26 -1.52 4.91
C PRO A 94 0.11 -0.36 3.94
N VAL A 95 0.66 -0.53 2.75
CA VAL A 95 0.46 0.37 1.62
C VAL A 95 -0.74 -0.13 0.83
N GLY A 96 -1.90 0.47 1.08
CA GLY A 96 -3.16 -0.02 0.55
C GLY A 96 -3.66 -1.28 1.26
N ARG A 97 -4.50 -2.03 0.58
CA ARG A 97 -5.17 -3.18 1.16
C ARG A 97 -5.25 -4.33 0.16
N LEU A 98 -5.21 -5.54 0.68
CA LEU A 98 -5.68 -6.74 0.03
C LEU A 98 -6.81 -7.32 0.85
N ASP A 99 -7.89 -7.76 0.19
CA ASP A 99 -9.01 -8.37 0.87
C ASP A 99 -8.60 -9.65 1.59
N ARG A 100 -9.39 -10.07 2.59
CA ARG A 100 -9.10 -11.26 3.37
C ARG A 100 -8.94 -12.51 2.50
N ASP A 101 -9.76 -12.64 1.45
CA ASP A 101 -9.75 -13.78 0.52
C ASP A 101 -8.77 -13.60 -0.65
N SER A 102 -8.04 -12.50 -0.72
CA SER A 102 -7.02 -12.24 -1.71
C SER A 102 -5.63 -12.53 -1.17
N GLU A 103 -4.71 -12.89 -2.06
CA GLU A 103 -3.34 -13.29 -1.74
C GLU A 103 -2.34 -12.43 -2.47
N GLY A 104 -1.09 -12.49 -2.03
CA GLY A 104 0.04 -11.97 -2.79
C GLY A 104 0.73 -10.77 -2.19
N LEU A 105 1.32 -9.97 -3.07
CA LEU A 105 2.20 -8.88 -2.69
C LEU A 105 1.44 -7.76 -1.98
N LEU A 106 1.85 -7.50 -0.74
CA LEU A 106 1.44 -6.35 0.05
C LEU A 106 2.71 -5.63 0.50
N LEU A 107 2.82 -4.35 0.14
CA LEU A 107 3.91 -3.51 0.61
C LEU A 107 3.56 -2.92 1.97
N LEU A 108 4.57 -2.76 2.84
CA LEU A 108 4.45 -2.11 4.13
C LEU A 108 5.59 -1.13 4.31
N THR A 109 5.33 -0.02 4.95
CA THR A 109 6.34 1.01 5.20
C THR A 109 6.03 1.78 6.48
N ASN A 110 7.04 2.44 7.04
CA ASN A 110 6.88 3.40 8.13
C ASN A 110 6.80 4.85 7.60
N ASP A 111 6.75 5.03 6.27
CA ASP A 111 6.70 6.35 5.62
C ASP A 111 5.31 6.63 5.05
N GLY A 112 4.53 7.46 5.76
CA GLY A 112 3.16 7.82 5.36
C GLY A 112 3.08 8.59 4.05
N GLU A 113 4.09 9.37 3.68
CA GLU A 113 4.13 10.07 2.39
C GLU A 113 4.28 9.08 1.23
N LEU A 114 5.13 8.07 1.41
CA LEU A 114 5.26 7.01 0.42
C LEU A 114 3.95 6.25 0.25
N THR A 115 3.28 5.92 1.35
CA THR A 115 1.96 5.26 1.33
C THR A 115 0.94 6.09 0.56
N PHE A 116 0.86 7.38 0.86
CA PHE A 116 -0.07 8.29 0.17
C PHE A 116 0.17 8.27 -1.35
N ARG A 117 1.41 8.42 -1.78
CA ARG A 117 1.75 8.48 -3.21
C ARG A 117 1.54 7.16 -3.92
N LEU A 118 1.81 6.04 -3.26
CA LEU A 118 1.60 4.72 -3.85
C LEU A 118 0.12 4.34 -3.99
N THR A 119 -0.74 4.93 -3.16
CA THR A 119 -2.17 4.60 -3.13
C THR A 119 -3.06 5.64 -3.81
N HIS A 120 -2.60 6.88 -3.94
CA HIS A 120 -3.41 7.93 -4.55
C HIS A 120 -3.45 7.78 -6.08
N PRO A 121 -4.63 7.82 -6.71
CA PRO A 121 -4.79 7.57 -8.16
C PRO A 121 -3.94 8.46 -9.07
N ARG A 122 -3.66 9.69 -8.64
CA ARG A 122 -2.88 10.64 -9.46
C ARG A 122 -1.46 10.17 -9.80
N TYR A 123 -0.90 9.25 -9.01
CA TYR A 123 0.46 8.73 -9.26
C TYR A 123 0.48 7.52 -10.19
N GLY A 124 -0.69 6.97 -10.54
CA GLY A 124 -0.83 5.95 -11.56
C GLY A 124 -0.05 4.67 -11.32
N VAL A 125 0.13 4.28 -10.06
CA VAL A 125 0.86 3.04 -9.73
C VAL A 125 0.03 1.83 -10.15
N VAL A 126 0.56 1.05 -11.08
CA VAL A 126 -0.14 -0.13 -11.60
C VAL A 126 0.05 -1.34 -10.70
N LYS A 127 -0.94 -2.23 -10.72
CA LYS A 127 -0.90 -3.52 -10.01
C LYS A 127 -1.19 -4.63 -11.02
N VAL A 128 -0.51 -5.74 -10.87
CA VAL A 128 -0.69 -6.93 -11.70
C VAL A 128 -1.23 -8.07 -10.87
N TYR A 129 -2.30 -8.68 -11.35
CA TYR A 129 -3.00 -9.77 -10.67
C TYR A 129 -2.99 -11.02 -11.51
N ARG A 130 -2.63 -12.14 -10.90
CA ARG A 130 -2.87 -13.46 -11.45
C ARG A 130 -4.19 -13.97 -10.90
N VAL A 131 -5.10 -14.31 -11.77
CA VAL A 131 -6.43 -14.82 -11.38
C VAL A 131 -6.66 -16.22 -11.92
N TRP A 132 -7.37 -17.02 -11.15
CA TRP A 132 -7.94 -18.31 -11.55
C TRP A 132 -9.44 -18.19 -11.44
N THR A 133 -10.15 -18.63 -12.46
CA THR A 133 -11.61 -18.49 -12.53
C THR A 133 -12.32 -19.83 -12.38
N GLU A 134 -13.59 -19.78 -12.02
CA GLU A 134 -14.44 -20.97 -11.93
C GLU A 134 -14.69 -21.62 -13.29
N ARG A 135 -14.46 -20.89 -14.38
CA ARG A 135 -14.64 -21.37 -15.76
C ARG A 135 -13.33 -21.59 -16.50
N GLY A 136 -12.19 -21.55 -15.80
CA GLY A 136 -10.87 -21.79 -16.38
C GLY A 136 -10.26 -20.58 -17.08
N THR A 137 -9.48 -20.83 -18.12
CA THR A 137 -8.75 -19.79 -18.85
C THR A 137 -9.69 -18.82 -19.55
N LEU A 138 -9.44 -17.51 -19.42
CA LEU A 138 -10.19 -16.48 -20.11
C LEU A 138 -9.96 -16.59 -21.63
N PRO A 139 -11.04 -16.60 -22.43
CA PRO A 139 -10.90 -16.42 -23.87
C PRO A 139 -10.36 -15.05 -24.24
N GLU A 140 -9.64 -14.95 -25.34
CA GLU A 140 -9.14 -13.69 -25.88
C GLU A 140 -10.24 -12.62 -26.00
N ALA A 141 -11.45 -13.04 -26.44
CA ALA A 141 -12.58 -12.14 -26.56
C ALA A 141 -13.01 -11.52 -25.23
N VAL A 142 -12.91 -12.26 -24.13
CA VAL A 142 -13.21 -11.78 -22.77
C VAL A 142 -12.14 -10.81 -22.31
N CYS A 143 -10.87 -11.10 -22.58
CA CYS A 143 -9.78 -10.15 -22.33
C CYS A 143 -10.01 -8.82 -23.07
N ARG A 144 -10.43 -8.87 -24.34
CA ARG A 144 -10.74 -7.65 -25.09
C ARG A 144 -11.89 -6.85 -24.47
N ARG A 145 -12.91 -7.52 -23.92
CA ARG A 145 -13.99 -6.84 -23.19
C ARG A 145 -13.48 -6.11 -21.94
N LEU A 146 -12.61 -6.74 -21.20
CA LEU A 146 -12.00 -6.11 -20.00
C LEU A 146 -11.12 -4.91 -20.37
N LEU A 147 -10.42 -4.96 -21.51
CA LEU A 147 -9.62 -3.86 -22.02
C LEU A 147 -10.48 -2.69 -22.51
N LYS A 148 -11.64 -2.96 -23.11
CA LYS A 148 -12.60 -1.92 -23.50
C LYS A 148 -13.29 -1.29 -22.30
N GLY A 149 -13.46 -2.05 -21.22
CA GLY A 149 -14.14 -1.62 -20.02
C GLY A 149 -15.47 -2.31 -19.80
N VAL A 150 -15.82 -2.41 -18.54
CA VAL A 150 -17.10 -2.96 -18.07
C VAL A 150 -17.75 -1.97 -17.12
N LEU A 151 -19.08 -1.94 -17.10
CA LEU A 151 -19.82 -1.07 -16.19
C LEU A 151 -20.09 -1.81 -14.88
N LEU A 152 -19.58 -1.26 -13.79
CA LEU A 152 -19.84 -1.71 -12.41
C LEU A 152 -20.81 -0.74 -11.74
N GLU A 153 -21.34 -1.11 -10.57
CA GLU A 153 -22.27 -0.24 -9.82
C GLU A 153 -21.69 1.14 -9.51
N ASP A 154 -20.39 1.21 -9.22
CA ASP A 154 -19.69 2.44 -8.86
C ASP A 154 -18.97 3.11 -10.06
N GLY A 155 -19.36 2.74 -11.27
CA GLY A 155 -18.87 3.34 -12.50
C GLY A 155 -18.08 2.38 -13.39
N PRO A 156 -17.63 2.87 -14.56
CA PRO A 156 -16.87 2.05 -15.49
C PRO A 156 -15.53 1.62 -14.90
N ALA A 157 -15.12 0.40 -15.25
CA ALA A 157 -13.83 -0.18 -14.87
C ALA A 157 -13.15 -0.75 -16.10
N GLN A 158 -11.84 -0.58 -16.18
CA GLN A 158 -11.07 -0.97 -17.36
C GLN A 158 -9.73 -1.58 -16.94
N ALA A 159 -9.38 -2.70 -17.52
CA ALA A 159 -8.04 -3.24 -17.40
C ALA A 159 -7.09 -2.52 -18.36
N LEU A 160 -5.86 -2.27 -17.92
CA LEU A 160 -4.80 -1.72 -18.76
C LEU A 160 -4.15 -2.78 -19.62
N ALA A 161 -4.11 -4.01 -19.13
CA ALA A 161 -3.68 -5.19 -19.86
C ALA A 161 -4.44 -6.41 -19.37
N CYS A 162 -4.69 -7.34 -20.26
CA CYS A 162 -5.29 -8.63 -19.94
C CYS A 162 -4.72 -9.70 -20.88
N ARG A 163 -4.16 -10.74 -20.30
CA ARG A 163 -3.59 -11.85 -21.04
C ARG A 163 -4.10 -13.17 -20.47
N PRO A 164 -4.67 -14.06 -21.32
CA PRO A 164 -5.00 -15.40 -20.86
C PRO A 164 -3.81 -16.12 -20.24
N ALA A 165 -4.07 -16.86 -19.19
CA ALA A 165 -3.09 -17.69 -18.51
C ALA A 165 -3.78 -18.96 -18.03
N PRO A 166 -3.05 -20.09 -17.85
CA PRO A 166 -3.69 -21.36 -17.49
C PRO A 166 -4.64 -21.24 -16.30
N GLY A 167 -5.89 -21.63 -16.50
CA GLY A 167 -6.94 -21.56 -15.48
C GLY A 167 -7.53 -20.17 -15.23
N GLY A 168 -7.08 -19.14 -15.95
CA GLY A 168 -7.58 -17.78 -15.76
C GLY A 168 -6.90 -16.75 -16.65
N ALA A 169 -6.27 -15.74 -16.03
CA ALA A 169 -5.62 -14.64 -16.75
C ALA A 169 -4.62 -13.90 -15.87
N LEU A 170 -3.85 -13.03 -16.53
CA LEU A 170 -3.02 -12.02 -15.89
C LEU A 170 -3.60 -10.64 -16.25
N LEU A 171 -3.98 -9.87 -15.24
CA LEU A 171 -4.61 -8.55 -15.41
C LEU A 171 -3.74 -7.45 -14.81
N THR A 172 -3.66 -6.32 -15.51
CA THR A 172 -3.04 -5.10 -15.00
C THR A 172 -4.10 -4.03 -14.82
N LEU A 173 -4.15 -3.42 -13.63
CA LEU A 173 -5.05 -2.33 -13.29
C LEU A 173 -4.27 -1.10 -12.84
N GLY A 174 -4.78 0.09 -13.19
CA GLY A 174 -4.21 1.36 -12.75
C GLY A 174 -4.88 1.94 -11.50
N GLU A 175 -5.90 1.29 -11.00
CA GLU A 175 -6.65 1.72 -9.80
C GLU A 175 -6.90 0.53 -8.89
N GLY A 176 -7.52 0.75 -7.74
CA GLY A 176 -7.76 -0.30 -6.76
C GLY A 176 -9.06 -0.08 -5.99
N ARG A 177 -10.19 -0.02 -6.70
CA ARG A 177 -11.50 0.06 -6.04
C ARG A 177 -11.82 -1.23 -5.31
N LYS A 178 -12.69 -1.14 -4.32
CA LYS A 178 -13.08 -2.28 -3.49
C LYS A 178 -13.52 -3.47 -4.35
N ARG A 179 -12.82 -4.60 -4.21
CA ARG A 179 -13.09 -5.87 -4.89
C ARG A 179 -13.22 -5.73 -6.42
N GLU A 180 -12.49 -4.80 -7.00
CA GLU A 180 -12.63 -4.41 -8.41
C GLU A 180 -12.36 -5.57 -9.36
N VAL A 181 -11.25 -6.29 -9.21
CA VAL A 181 -10.92 -7.42 -10.07
C VAL A 181 -12.02 -8.48 -10.04
N ARG A 182 -12.51 -8.82 -8.85
CA ARG A 182 -13.57 -9.83 -8.66
C ARG A 182 -14.87 -9.41 -9.32
N ARG A 183 -15.24 -8.13 -9.17
CA ARG A 183 -16.45 -7.59 -9.79
C ARG A 183 -16.35 -7.51 -11.31
N MET A 184 -15.19 -7.12 -11.83
CA MET A 184 -14.96 -7.07 -13.27
C MET A 184 -15.08 -8.45 -13.91
N LEU A 185 -14.44 -9.46 -13.33
CA LEU A 185 -14.48 -10.82 -13.86
C LEU A 185 -15.88 -11.45 -13.74
N LYS A 186 -16.59 -11.17 -12.66
CA LYS A 186 -17.98 -11.59 -12.51
C LYS A 186 -18.86 -10.96 -13.59
N ALA A 187 -18.65 -9.67 -13.90
CA ALA A 187 -19.42 -8.95 -14.92
C ALA A 187 -19.25 -9.55 -16.33
N VAL A 188 -18.12 -10.17 -16.63
CA VAL A 188 -17.89 -10.86 -17.93
C VAL A 188 -18.16 -12.36 -17.85
N GLY A 189 -18.72 -12.85 -16.75
CA GLY A 189 -19.14 -14.25 -16.62
C GLY A 189 -18.06 -15.23 -16.21
N TYR A 190 -16.94 -14.75 -15.66
CA TYR A 190 -15.81 -15.56 -15.20
C TYR A 190 -15.47 -15.28 -13.74
N PRO A 191 -16.32 -15.71 -12.79
CA PRO A 191 -16.08 -15.46 -11.35
C PRO A 191 -14.70 -15.95 -10.90
N VAL A 192 -14.06 -15.18 -10.05
CA VAL A 192 -12.73 -15.48 -9.53
C VAL A 192 -12.81 -16.59 -8.48
N ARG A 193 -12.01 -17.63 -8.66
CA ARG A 193 -11.80 -18.70 -7.68
C ARG A 193 -10.62 -18.37 -6.78
N ARG A 194 -9.52 -17.84 -7.34
CA ARG A 194 -8.31 -17.45 -6.62
C ARG A 194 -7.72 -16.19 -7.23
N LEU A 195 -7.24 -15.27 -6.37
CA LEU A 195 -6.63 -14.03 -6.80
C LEU A 195 -5.31 -13.84 -6.07
N LEU A 196 -4.25 -13.61 -6.85
CA LEU A 196 -2.88 -13.39 -6.35
C LEU A 196 -2.32 -12.11 -6.96
N ARG A 197 -2.05 -11.09 -6.14
CA ARG A 197 -1.36 -9.89 -6.61
C ARG A 197 0.13 -10.19 -6.75
N VAL A 198 0.65 -10.11 -7.96
CA VAL A 198 2.03 -10.49 -8.28
C VAL A 198 2.97 -9.31 -8.45
N GLN A 199 2.43 -8.10 -8.60
CA GLN A 199 3.24 -6.90 -8.80
C GLN A 199 2.52 -5.64 -8.34
N VAL A 200 3.26 -4.72 -7.74
CA VAL A 200 2.85 -3.36 -7.41
C VAL A 200 3.94 -2.41 -7.90
N GLY A 201 3.61 -1.57 -8.90
CA GLY A 201 4.62 -0.73 -9.54
C GLY A 201 5.81 -1.56 -10.03
N PRO A 202 7.05 -1.18 -9.69
CA PRO A 202 8.24 -1.94 -10.10
C PRO A 202 8.52 -3.18 -9.24
N ILE A 203 7.76 -3.39 -8.15
CA ILE A 203 8.03 -4.44 -7.17
C ILE A 203 7.29 -5.71 -7.55
N ARG A 204 8.01 -6.83 -7.63
CA ARG A 204 7.46 -8.15 -7.94
C ARG A 204 7.44 -9.05 -6.72
N LEU A 205 6.40 -9.87 -6.64
CA LEU A 205 6.30 -10.92 -5.62
C LEU A 205 7.42 -11.94 -5.75
N GLY A 206 7.73 -12.35 -6.99
CA GLY A 206 8.75 -13.35 -7.26
C GLY A 206 8.50 -14.67 -6.53
N ASP A 207 9.56 -15.23 -5.96
CA ASP A 207 9.52 -16.52 -5.26
C ASP A 207 9.29 -16.39 -3.75
N LEU A 208 8.86 -15.24 -3.29
CA LEU A 208 8.60 -15.01 -1.86
C LEU A 208 7.53 -15.99 -1.36
N PRO A 209 7.84 -16.88 -0.40
CA PRO A 209 6.86 -17.87 0.06
C PRO A 209 5.67 -17.22 0.78
N PRO A 210 4.48 -17.84 0.72
CA PRO A 210 3.33 -17.34 1.46
C PRO A 210 3.59 -17.20 2.95
N GLY A 211 3.11 -16.10 3.54
CA GLY A 211 3.26 -15.81 4.96
C GLY A 211 4.63 -15.24 5.35
N THR A 212 5.53 -15.06 4.40
CA THR A 212 6.87 -14.51 4.64
C THR A 212 6.99 -13.08 4.10
N TRP A 213 7.94 -12.34 4.64
CA TRP A 213 8.26 -11.00 4.19
C TRP A 213 9.76 -10.87 3.93
N ARG A 214 10.10 -9.86 3.14
CA ARG A 214 11.49 -9.42 2.94
C ARG A 214 11.55 -7.91 2.90
N ARG A 215 12.69 -7.33 3.20
CA ARG A 215 12.96 -5.94 2.95
C ARG A 215 13.22 -5.75 1.45
N LEU A 216 12.77 -4.64 0.87
CA LEU A 216 13.13 -4.30 -0.50
C LEU A 216 14.65 -4.09 -0.61
N SER A 217 15.23 -4.49 -1.73
CA SER A 217 16.60 -4.13 -2.04
C SER A 217 16.74 -2.61 -2.22
N PRO A 218 17.95 -2.03 -2.05
CA PRO A 218 18.15 -0.61 -2.31
C PRO A 218 17.71 -0.18 -3.72
N GLU A 219 17.92 -1.02 -4.71
CA GLU A 219 17.52 -0.77 -6.11
C GLU A 219 16.00 -0.76 -6.26
N GLU A 220 15.32 -1.70 -5.63
CA GLU A 220 13.85 -1.77 -5.62
C GLU A 220 13.24 -0.56 -4.92
N GLU A 221 13.75 -0.19 -3.76
CA GLU A 221 13.27 0.97 -3.01
C GLU A 221 13.47 2.25 -3.82
N LYS A 222 14.63 2.41 -4.44
CA LYS A 222 14.94 3.54 -5.30
C LYS A 222 14.00 3.64 -6.50
N ALA A 223 13.75 2.52 -7.19
CA ALA A 223 12.81 2.46 -8.30
C ALA A 223 11.39 2.85 -7.88
N LEU A 224 10.97 2.40 -6.70
CA LEU A 224 9.65 2.72 -6.14
C LEU A 224 9.53 4.21 -5.82
N LEU A 225 10.54 4.80 -5.20
CA LEU A 225 10.59 6.23 -4.88
C LEU A 225 10.56 7.11 -6.14
N ARG A 226 11.32 6.73 -7.16
CA ARG A 226 11.34 7.44 -8.44
C ARG A 226 9.97 7.46 -9.11
N GLN A 227 9.29 6.34 -9.09
CA GLN A 227 7.97 6.23 -9.74
C GLN A 227 6.97 7.23 -9.16
N VAL A 228 7.09 7.58 -7.90
CA VAL A 228 6.17 8.51 -7.23
C VAL A 228 6.79 9.88 -6.95
N GLY A 229 7.95 10.17 -7.54
CA GLY A 229 8.58 11.49 -7.45
C GLY A 229 9.15 11.84 -6.09
N LEU A 230 9.62 10.84 -5.32
CA LEU A 230 10.30 11.03 -4.04
C LEU A 230 11.83 10.92 -4.15
N GLU A 231 12.34 10.69 -5.35
CA GLU A 231 13.77 10.70 -5.68
C GLU A 231 13.98 11.30 -7.07
#